data_1ddf4080452fe0769cad1080849eb773
#
_entry.id   1ddf4080452fe0769cad1080849eb773
#
_cell.length_a   1.000
_cell.length_b   1.000
_cell.length_c   1.000
_cell.angle_alpha   90.00
_cell.angle_beta   90.00
_cell.angle_gamma   90.00
#
_symmetry.space_group_name_H-M   'P 1'
#
loop_
_entity.id
_entity.type
_entity.pdbx_description
1 polymer ?
#
loop_
_entity_poly.entity_id
_entity_poly.type
_entity_poly.pdbx_seq_one_letter_code
_entity_poly.pdbx_strand_id
1 'polypeptide(L)'
;MSQTANQILETLLSSKDIGEDSAYILMSELAEGIVAPPLAGALLTALRIKGESAEEVRGFARAMRDVAIPVSLDPEQTTVDIVGTGGDGSNSFNLSTGTALLSAAAGLQVAKHGNRSVSSKSGSADVLEALGITLAADAAAVTGLLNQHNFAFLFAPFFHPAMKNIAPIRQALGIRTVFNILGPLTNPAQPTHYLLGAFSSEMAQLMANALSGMNIERAFVIHGCNGWDEPTPVCSFEIYDVTPKNIEQRFSIVLCAASL
;
A
#
# COMPACT_ATOMS: atom_id res chain seq x y z
N MET A 1 22.18 5.48 19.53
CA MET A 1 23.08 5.09 18.43
C MET A 1 22.23 4.27 17.45
N SER A 2 22.19 4.63 16.17
CA SER A 2 21.47 3.84 15.16
C SER A 2 22.14 2.47 15.01
N GLN A 3 21.33 1.42 14.82
CA GLN A 3 21.84 0.09 14.50
C GLN A 3 22.39 0.07 13.08
N THR A 4 23.52 -0.60 12.87
CA THR A 4 24.02 -0.85 11.51
C THR A 4 23.16 -1.92 10.81
N ALA A 5 23.19 -1.98 9.46
CA ALA A 5 22.47 -3.00 8.68
C ALA A 5 22.82 -4.45 9.15
N ASN A 6 24.06 -4.70 9.54
CA ASN A 6 24.47 -6.00 10.09
C ASN A 6 23.84 -6.30 11.46
N GLN A 7 23.77 -5.31 12.34
CA GLN A 7 23.12 -5.46 13.66
C GLN A 7 21.62 -5.69 13.51
N ILE A 8 20.99 -5.01 12.55
CA ILE A 8 19.59 -5.23 12.18
C ILE A 8 19.40 -6.68 11.70
N LEU A 9 20.27 -7.18 10.82
CA LEU A 9 20.19 -8.56 10.36
C LEU A 9 20.27 -9.58 11.52
N GLU A 10 21.20 -9.42 12.45
CA GLU A 10 21.31 -10.29 13.63
C GLU A 10 20.05 -10.25 14.50
N THR A 11 19.44 -9.08 14.65
CA THR A 11 18.17 -8.92 15.38
C THR A 11 17.05 -9.70 14.69
N LEU A 12 16.91 -9.57 13.37
CA LEU A 12 15.92 -10.26 12.57
C LEU A 12 16.12 -11.79 12.56
N LEU A 13 17.36 -12.25 12.47
CA LEU A 13 17.71 -13.68 12.54
C LEU A 13 17.36 -14.29 13.92
N SER A 14 17.32 -13.47 14.96
CA SER A 14 16.85 -13.85 16.29
C SER A 14 15.32 -13.77 16.43
N SER A 15 14.58 -13.60 15.33
CA SER A 15 13.12 -13.45 15.29
C SER A 15 12.59 -12.30 16.15
N LYS A 16 13.35 -11.21 16.27
CA LYS A 16 12.99 -10.01 17.05
C LYS A 16 12.64 -8.86 16.10
N ASP A 17 11.66 -8.06 16.53
CA ASP A 17 11.32 -6.83 15.83
C ASP A 17 12.41 -5.78 16.01
N ILE A 18 12.62 -4.97 14.98
CA ILE A 18 13.61 -3.89 14.99
C ILE A 18 13.00 -2.54 15.39
N GLY A 19 11.67 -2.47 15.46
CA GLY A 19 10.93 -1.27 15.77
C GLY A 19 10.91 -0.24 14.62
N GLU A 20 10.12 0.82 14.81
CA GLU A 20 9.81 1.79 13.75
C GLU A 20 11.03 2.59 13.29
N ASP A 21 11.86 3.09 14.22
CA ASP A 21 13.00 3.95 13.86
C ASP A 21 14.11 3.18 13.15
N SER A 22 14.41 1.94 13.57
CA SER A 22 15.40 1.11 12.88
C SER A 22 14.91 0.68 11.50
N ALA A 23 13.61 0.41 11.36
CA ALA A 23 12.99 0.11 10.07
C ALA A 23 13.06 1.32 9.12
N TYR A 24 12.80 2.53 9.62
CA TYR A 24 12.95 3.76 8.85
C TYR A 24 14.38 3.93 8.34
N ILE A 25 15.39 3.78 9.21
CA ILE A 25 16.80 3.91 8.84
C ILE A 25 17.18 2.85 7.80
N LEU A 26 16.83 1.59 8.04
CA LEU A 26 17.10 0.50 7.10
C LEU A 26 16.50 0.77 5.72
N MET A 27 15.25 1.21 5.66
CA MET A 27 14.60 1.50 4.39
C MET A 27 15.24 2.69 3.67
N SER A 28 15.64 3.73 4.40
CA SER A 28 16.35 4.88 3.84
C SER A 28 17.67 4.43 3.21
N GLU A 29 18.47 3.62 3.92
CA GLU A 29 19.74 3.09 3.41
C GLU A 29 19.54 2.16 2.18
N LEU A 30 18.47 1.37 2.16
CA LEU A 30 18.11 0.55 0.99
C LEU A 30 17.71 1.43 -0.21
N ALA A 31 16.92 2.47 0.03
CA ALA A 31 16.45 3.40 -0.99
C ALA A 31 17.60 4.22 -1.60
N GLU A 32 18.59 4.59 -0.81
CA GLU A 32 19.80 5.29 -1.24
C GLU A 32 20.83 4.35 -1.91
N GLY A 33 20.66 3.03 -1.79
CA GLY A 33 21.60 2.03 -2.32
C GLY A 33 22.89 1.89 -1.52
N ILE A 34 22.88 2.30 -0.26
CA ILE A 34 24.03 2.20 0.66
C ILE A 34 24.28 0.76 1.07
N VAL A 35 23.18 -0.01 1.28
CA VAL A 35 23.28 -1.42 1.68
C VAL A 35 23.71 -2.26 0.49
N ALA A 36 24.81 -3.01 0.65
CA ALA A 36 25.30 -3.90 -0.40
C ALA A 36 24.23 -4.94 -0.80
N PRO A 37 24.06 -5.25 -2.11
CA PRO A 37 22.96 -6.11 -2.57
C PRO A 37 22.85 -7.49 -1.89
N PRO A 38 23.94 -8.22 -1.56
CA PRO A 38 23.83 -9.46 -0.81
C PRO A 38 23.25 -9.29 0.59
N LEU A 39 23.66 -8.22 1.29
CA LEU A 39 23.14 -7.89 2.62
C LEU A 39 21.68 -7.43 2.55
N ALA A 40 21.32 -6.63 1.56
CA ALA A 40 19.95 -6.21 1.32
C ALA A 40 19.03 -7.42 1.06
N GLY A 41 19.49 -8.39 0.25
CA GLY A 41 18.77 -9.64 0.03
C GLY A 41 18.58 -10.46 1.31
N ALA A 42 19.63 -10.57 2.15
CA ALA A 42 19.55 -11.26 3.43
C ALA A 42 18.54 -10.58 4.40
N LEU A 43 18.58 -9.25 4.50
CA LEU A 43 17.66 -8.46 5.34
C LEU A 43 16.20 -8.64 4.90
N LEU A 44 15.91 -8.51 3.61
CA LEU A 44 14.55 -8.68 3.09
C LEU A 44 14.05 -10.11 3.29
N THR A 45 14.92 -11.10 3.17
CA THR A 45 14.56 -12.50 3.42
C THR A 45 14.33 -12.76 4.90
N ALA A 46 15.17 -12.23 5.79
CA ALA A 46 15.01 -12.37 7.23
C ALA A 46 13.71 -11.71 7.72
N LEU A 47 13.37 -10.50 7.22
CA LEU A 47 12.08 -9.83 7.47
C LEU A 47 10.91 -10.73 7.05
N ARG A 48 10.98 -11.30 5.85
CA ARG A 48 9.92 -12.19 5.32
C ARG A 48 9.73 -13.45 6.16
N ILE A 49 10.83 -14.05 6.67
CA ILE A 49 10.78 -15.25 7.50
C ILE A 49 10.21 -14.93 8.88
N LYS A 50 10.64 -13.83 9.47
CA LYS A 50 10.15 -13.37 10.78
C LYS A 50 8.67 -12.96 10.73
N GLY A 51 8.25 -12.36 9.63
CA GLY A 51 7.01 -11.58 9.51
C GLY A 51 7.20 -10.13 9.99
N GLU A 52 6.67 -9.19 9.26
CA GLU A 52 6.79 -7.76 9.56
C GLU A 52 5.83 -7.36 10.71
N SER A 53 6.29 -6.53 11.64
CA SER A 53 5.43 -5.88 12.64
C SER A 53 4.83 -4.59 12.09
N ALA A 54 3.74 -4.12 12.71
CA ALA A 54 3.09 -2.87 12.32
C ALA A 54 4.02 -1.65 12.47
N GLU A 55 4.89 -1.66 13.48
CA GLU A 55 5.90 -0.62 13.69
C GLU A 55 6.94 -0.62 12.57
N GLU A 56 7.42 -1.79 12.18
CA GLU A 56 8.36 -1.92 11.06
C GLU A 56 7.73 -1.45 9.75
N VAL A 57 6.48 -1.85 9.49
CA VAL A 57 5.73 -1.41 8.30
C VAL A 57 5.57 0.12 8.28
N ARG A 58 5.27 0.75 9.43
CA ARG A 58 5.20 2.22 9.53
C ARG A 58 6.54 2.88 9.24
N GLY A 59 7.62 2.37 9.83
CA GLY A 59 8.97 2.88 9.59
C GLY A 59 9.36 2.81 8.12
N PHE A 60 9.12 1.68 7.49
CA PHE A 60 9.35 1.49 6.06
C PHE A 60 8.50 2.42 5.19
N ALA A 61 7.20 2.54 5.49
CA ALA A 61 6.30 3.42 4.75
C ALA A 61 6.70 4.89 4.87
N ARG A 62 7.09 5.34 6.07
CA ARG A 62 7.58 6.70 6.32
C ARG A 62 8.83 7.00 5.49
N ALA A 63 9.84 6.13 5.53
CA ALA A 63 11.06 6.31 4.75
C ALA A 63 10.78 6.37 3.23
N MET A 64 9.91 5.48 2.73
CA MET A 64 9.54 5.48 1.31
C MET A 64 8.78 6.74 0.88
N ARG A 65 7.95 7.32 1.77
CA ARG A 65 7.26 8.59 1.52
C ARG A 65 8.24 9.76 1.48
N ASP A 66 9.21 9.79 2.41
CA ASP A 66 10.19 10.87 2.52
C ASP A 66 11.12 10.94 1.30
N VAL A 67 11.41 9.80 0.65
CA VAL A 67 12.22 9.74 -0.58
C VAL A 67 11.40 9.78 -1.87
N ALA A 68 10.07 9.83 -1.78
CA ALA A 68 9.18 9.95 -2.93
C ALA A 68 9.16 11.40 -3.45
N ILE A 69 8.77 11.58 -4.71
CA ILE A 69 8.44 12.90 -5.23
C ILE A 69 7.14 13.37 -4.57
N PRO A 70 7.17 14.42 -3.74
CA PRO A 70 6.00 14.81 -2.95
C PRO A 70 4.91 15.41 -3.83
N VAL A 71 3.65 15.12 -3.47
CA VAL A 71 2.46 15.72 -4.06
C VAL A 71 1.71 16.45 -2.96
N SER A 72 1.53 17.76 -3.12
CA SER A 72 0.78 18.56 -2.16
C SER A 72 -0.72 18.53 -2.49
N LEU A 73 -1.53 18.07 -1.55
CA LEU A 73 -2.97 18.15 -1.60
C LEU A 73 -3.47 19.42 -0.93
N ASP A 74 -4.68 19.87 -1.28
CA ASP A 74 -5.37 20.91 -0.54
C ASP A 74 -5.79 20.36 0.83
N PRO A 75 -5.32 20.93 1.95
CA PRO A 75 -5.64 20.43 3.28
C PRO A 75 -7.12 20.56 3.66
N GLU A 76 -7.86 21.43 2.99
CA GLU A 76 -9.31 21.62 3.21
C GLU A 76 -10.16 20.56 2.45
N GLN A 77 -9.53 19.75 1.60
CA GLN A 77 -10.21 18.75 0.77
C GLN A 77 -9.94 17.33 1.33
N THR A 78 -11.02 16.62 1.61
CA THR A 78 -10.92 15.20 1.95
C THR A 78 -10.49 14.41 0.73
N THR A 79 -9.31 13.79 0.81
CA THR A 79 -8.77 12.96 -0.27
C THR A 79 -8.64 11.51 0.18
N VAL A 80 -9.05 10.58 -0.69
CA VAL A 80 -9.03 9.14 -0.41
C VAL A 80 -8.12 8.39 -1.40
N ASP A 81 -7.40 7.37 -0.90
CA ASP A 81 -6.82 6.31 -1.74
C ASP A 81 -7.67 5.04 -1.64
N ILE A 82 -7.98 4.44 -2.78
CA ILE A 82 -8.73 3.18 -2.89
C ILE A 82 -7.80 2.15 -3.53
N VAL A 83 -7.29 1.24 -2.71
CA VAL A 83 -6.16 0.38 -3.09
C VAL A 83 -6.30 -1.00 -2.46
N GLY A 84 -5.70 -2.03 -3.07
CA GLY A 84 -5.55 -3.36 -2.48
C GLY A 84 -4.08 -3.72 -2.32
N THR A 85 -3.79 -4.65 -1.42
CA THR A 85 -2.45 -5.25 -1.31
C THR A 85 -2.11 -6.08 -2.55
N GLY A 86 -3.14 -6.49 -3.28
CA GLY A 86 -3.02 -7.41 -4.41
C GLY A 86 -2.54 -8.79 -3.99
N GLY A 87 -2.38 -9.66 -4.99
CA GLY A 87 -1.82 -10.98 -4.76
C GLY A 87 -2.75 -12.00 -4.10
N ASP A 88 -4.04 -11.73 -4.12
CA ASP A 88 -5.12 -12.60 -3.65
C ASP A 88 -5.37 -13.81 -4.57
N GLY A 89 -4.88 -13.77 -5.81
CA GLY A 89 -5.03 -14.85 -6.79
C GLY A 89 -6.45 -14.99 -7.35
N SER A 90 -7.36 -14.07 -7.03
CA SER A 90 -8.78 -14.15 -7.43
C SER A 90 -9.01 -14.03 -8.92
N ASN A 91 -8.08 -13.39 -9.66
CA ASN A 91 -8.29 -12.97 -11.05
C ASN A 91 -9.57 -12.16 -11.26
N SER A 92 -10.02 -11.43 -10.24
CA SER A 92 -11.17 -10.54 -10.28
C SER A 92 -10.94 -9.37 -11.25
N PHE A 93 -11.99 -8.61 -11.53
CA PHE A 93 -11.86 -7.32 -12.19
C PHE A 93 -11.06 -6.34 -11.32
N ASN A 94 -10.54 -5.27 -11.93
CA ASN A 94 -9.87 -4.18 -11.21
C ASN A 94 -10.90 -3.35 -10.40
N LEU A 95 -11.52 -3.98 -9.40
CA LEU A 95 -12.63 -3.42 -8.61
C LEU A 95 -12.20 -2.13 -7.91
N SER A 96 -11.02 -2.10 -7.30
CA SER A 96 -10.51 -0.90 -6.65
C SER A 96 -10.33 0.27 -7.63
N THR A 97 -9.96 -0.01 -8.91
CA THR A 97 -9.86 1.03 -9.95
C THR A 97 -11.24 1.52 -10.38
N GLY A 98 -12.19 0.61 -10.60
CA GLY A 98 -13.58 0.96 -10.93
C GLY A 98 -14.24 1.75 -9.80
N THR A 99 -14.05 1.32 -8.55
CA THR A 99 -14.54 2.03 -7.36
C THR A 99 -13.95 3.43 -7.25
N ALA A 100 -12.64 3.59 -7.53
CA ALA A 100 -11.98 4.89 -7.51
C ALA A 100 -12.60 5.87 -8.52
N LEU A 101 -12.83 5.41 -9.76
CA LEU A 101 -13.48 6.23 -10.78
C LEU A 101 -14.94 6.58 -10.42
N LEU A 102 -15.70 5.61 -9.91
CA LEU A 102 -17.08 5.83 -9.47
C LEU A 102 -17.15 6.81 -8.29
N SER A 103 -16.26 6.68 -7.33
CA SER A 103 -16.17 7.59 -6.17
C SER A 103 -15.84 9.01 -6.60
N ALA A 104 -14.92 9.18 -7.56
CA ALA A 104 -14.59 10.49 -8.11
C ALA A 104 -15.78 11.10 -8.86
N ALA A 105 -16.51 10.31 -9.64
CA ALA A 105 -17.74 10.74 -10.31
C ALA A 105 -18.85 11.13 -9.32
N ALA A 106 -18.85 10.52 -8.12
CA ALA A 106 -19.75 10.88 -7.04
C ALA A 106 -19.30 12.12 -6.23
N GLY A 107 -18.17 12.73 -6.57
CA GLY A 107 -17.67 13.97 -5.97
C GLY A 107 -16.60 13.81 -4.88
N LEU A 108 -16.10 12.59 -4.62
CA LEU A 108 -14.96 12.38 -3.73
C LEU A 108 -13.65 12.68 -4.45
N GLN A 109 -12.71 13.37 -3.81
CA GLN A 109 -11.36 13.48 -4.34
C GLN A 109 -10.57 12.18 -4.14
N VAL A 110 -10.15 11.55 -5.25
CA VAL A 110 -9.44 10.28 -5.23
C VAL A 110 -8.03 10.44 -5.80
N ALA A 111 -7.02 10.34 -4.94
CA ALA A 111 -5.60 10.29 -5.30
C ALA A 111 -5.15 8.82 -5.28
N LYS A 112 -5.39 8.09 -6.36
CA LYS A 112 -5.09 6.66 -6.41
C LYS A 112 -3.63 6.40 -6.71
N HIS A 113 -2.93 5.74 -5.78
CA HIS A 113 -1.57 5.25 -6.00
C HIS A 113 -1.61 3.81 -6.54
N GLY A 114 -0.84 3.55 -7.58
CA GLY A 114 -0.85 2.21 -8.17
C GLY A 114 0.23 1.97 -9.21
N ASN A 115 0.22 0.76 -9.77
CA ASN A 115 1.23 0.31 -10.72
C ASN A 115 0.59 -0.50 -11.85
N ARG A 116 1.43 -0.91 -12.81
CA ARG A 116 1.09 -1.99 -13.76
C ARG A 116 1.08 -3.33 -13.04
N SER A 117 0.45 -4.31 -13.66
CA SER A 117 0.48 -5.67 -13.14
C SER A 117 1.90 -6.25 -13.16
N VAL A 118 2.23 -6.99 -12.10
CA VAL A 118 3.44 -7.83 -12.02
C VAL A 118 3.10 -9.31 -12.18
N SER A 119 1.96 -9.74 -11.66
CA SER A 119 1.56 -11.15 -11.62
C SER A 119 0.17 -11.42 -12.21
N SER A 120 -0.70 -10.42 -12.31
CA SER A 120 -2.02 -10.54 -12.94
C SER A 120 -1.99 -10.15 -14.41
N LYS A 121 -3.11 -10.35 -15.12
CA LYS A 121 -3.23 -10.04 -16.55
C LYS A 121 -3.26 -8.52 -16.83
N SER A 122 -3.72 -7.71 -15.86
CA SER A 122 -3.89 -6.27 -16.02
C SER A 122 -3.85 -5.59 -14.66
N GLY A 123 -3.01 -4.58 -14.50
CA GLY A 123 -2.94 -3.72 -13.32
C GLY A 123 -3.82 -2.48 -13.48
N SER A 124 -3.86 -1.65 -12.44
CA SER A 124 -4.67 -0.41 -12.45
C SER A 124 -4.24 0.57 -13.54
N ALA A 125 -2.93 0.75 -13.76
CA ALA A 125 -2.43 1.61 -14.83
C ALA A 125 -2.84 1.10 -16.21
N ASP A 126 -2.79 -0.22 -16.44
CA ASP A 126 -3.13 -0.83 -17.72
C ASP A 126 -4.62 -0.59 -18.08
N VAL A 127 -5.52 -0.72 -17.09
CA VAL A 127 -6.95 -0.45 -17.26
C VAL A 127 -7.22 1.02 -17.57
N LEU A 128 -6.60 1.94 -16.83
CA LEU A 128 -6.80 3.37 -17.00
C LEU A 128 -6.35 3.83 -18.39
N GLU A 129 -5.18 3.37 -18.84
CA GLU A 129 -4.68 3.65 -20.21
C GLU A 129 -5.61 3.08 -21.29
N ALA A 130 -6.12 1.85 -21.10
CA ALA A 130 -7.08 1.25 -22.03
C ALA A 130 -8.41 2.02 -22.10
N LEU A 131 -8.79 2.71 -21.04
CA LEU A 131 -9.94 3.63 -20.98
C LEU A 131 -9.62 5.02 -21.54
N GLY A 132 -8.38 5.28 -21.99
CA GLY A 132 -7.95 6.58 -22.50
C GLY A 132 -7.66 7.62 -21.40
N ILE A 133 -7.52 7.19 -20.15
CA ILE A 133 -7.20 8.08 -19.02
C ILE A 133 -5.69 8.29 -18.97
N THR A 134 -5.25 9.54 -19.04
CA THR A 134 -3.84 9.90 -18.98
C THR A 134 -3.33 9.77 -17.53
N LEU A 135 -2.21 9.08 -17.36
CA LEU A 135 -1.52 8.99 -16.06
C LEU A 135 -0.83 10.31 -15.78
N ALA A 136 -0.92 10.80 -14.53
CA ALA A 136 -0.23 12.02 -14.12
C ALA A 136 1.30 11.82 -14.20
N ALA A 137 1.97 12.69 -14.94
CA ALA A 137 3.41 12.60 -15.16
C ALA A 137 4.25 13.23 -14.02
N ASP A 138 3.66 14.15 -13.27
CA ASP A 138 4.29 14.89 -12.19
C ASP A 138 3.28 15.38 -11.14
N ALA A 139 3.78 15.98 -10.07
CA ALA A 139 2.97 16.48 -8.96
C ALA A 139 1.98 17.58 -9.38
N ALA A 140 2.35 18.46 -10.30
CA ALA A 140 1.48 19.54 -10.76
C ALA A 140 0.29 18.98 -11.58
N ALA A 141 0.54 17.96 -12.40
CA ALA A 141 -0.49 17.26 -13.14
C ALA A 141 -1.48 16.56 -12.18
N VAL A 142 -0.99 15.94 -11.10
CA VAL A 142 -1.87 15.32 -10.06
C VAL A 142 -2.82 16.36 -9.49
N THR A 143 -2.29 17.49 -9.01
CA THR A 143 -3.12 18.57 -8.41
C THR A 143 -4.13 19.12 -9.42
N GLY A 144 -3.71 19.33 -10.67
CA GLY A 144 -4.59 19.79 -11.75
C GLY A 144 -5.74 18.81 -12.03
N LEU A 145 -5.45 17.52 -12.12
CA LEU A 145 -6.47 16.47 -12.38
C LEU A 145 -7.43 16.32 -11.20
N LEU A 146 -6.95 16.39 -9.97
CA LEU A 146 -7.81 16.34 -8.77
C LEU A 146 -8.80 17.51 -8.76
N ASN A 147 -8.33 18.72 -9.04
CA ASN A 147 -9.17 19.91 -9.06
C ASN A 147 -10.21 19.91 -10.19
N GLN A 148 -9.89 19.31 -11.34
CA GLN A 148 -10.79 19.29 -12.51
C GLN A 148 -11.74 18.10 -12.54
N HIS A 149 -11.29 16.95 -12.06
CA HIS A 149 -11.96 15.66 -12.27
C HIS A 149 -12.18 14.86 -10.98
N ASN A 150 -11.78 15.37 -9.82
CA ASN A 150 -11.77 14.64 -8.55
C ASN A 150 -10.97 13.31 -8.60
N PHE A 151 -10.18 13.08 -9.64
CA PHE A 151 -9.43 11.85 -9.81
C PHE A 151 -8.03 12.13 -10.35
N ALA A 152 -7.03 11.55 -9.72
CA ALA A 152 -5.68 11.45 -10.27
C ALA A 152 -5.09 10.08 -9.97
N PHE A 153 -4.37 9.54 -10.96
CA PHE A 153 -3.62 8.30 -10.78
C PHE A 153 -2.13 8.59 -10.67
N LEU A 154 -1.56 8.24 -9.53
CA LEU A 154 -0.15 8.38 -9.23
C LEU A 154 0.55 7.08 -9.61
N PHE A 155 1.20 7.07 -10.77
CA PHE A 155 1.92 5.90 -11.25
C PHE A 155 3.22 5.70 -10.46
N ALA A 156 3.31 4.66 -9.65
CA ALA A 156 4.38 4.44 -8.69
C ALA A 156 5.81 4.62 -9.25
N PRO A 157 6.16 4.16 -10.47
CA PRO A 157 7.49 4.37 -11.03
C PRO A 157 7.88 5.83 -11.24
N PHE A 158 6.92 6.74 -11.44
CA PHE A 158 7.20 8.16 -11.61
C PHE A 158 7.51 8.84 -10.27
N PHE A 159 6.85 8.40 -9.20
CA PHE A 159 6.92 9.06 -7.91
C PHE A 159 7.92 8.44 -6.92
N HIS A 160 8.40 7.22 -7.20
CA HIS A 160 9.36 6.51 -6.33
C HIS A 160 10.69 6.23 -7.05
N PRO A 161 11.51 7.24 -7.37
CA PRO A 161 12.77 7.05 -8.09
C PRO A 161 13.77 6.15 -7.32
N ALA A 162 13.69 6.11 -5.99
CA ALA A 162 14.52 5.25 -5.14
C ALA A 162 14.33 3.75 -5.43
N MET A 163 13.19 3.36 -6.00
CA MET A 163 12.94 1.96 -6.36
C MET A 163 13.94 1.40 -7.39
N LYS A 164 14.66 2.25 -8.13
CA LYS A 164 15.75 1.81 -9.03
C LYS A 164 16.86 1.03 -8.32
N ASN A 165 17.13 1.34 -7.05
CA ASN A 165 18.14 0.66 -6.24
C ASN A 165 17.62 -0.67 -5.66
N ILE A 166 16.31 -0.78 -5.45
CA ILE A 166 15.63 -1.89 -4.78
C ILE A 166 15.13 -2.94 -5.79
N ALA A 167 14.65 -2.51 -6.94
CA ALA A 167 14.03 -3.39 -7.94
C ALA A 167 14.95 -4.54 -8.40
N PRO A 168 16.25 -4.34 -8.67
CA PRO A 168 17.14 -5.44 -9.05
C PRO A 168 17.28 -6.51 -7.96
N ILE A 169 17.31 -6.08 -6.68
CA ILE A 169 17.40 -6.99 -5.53
C ILE A 169 16.14 -7.84 -5.43
N ARG A 170 14.97 -7.20 -5.52
CA ARG A 170 13.67 -7.89 -5.51
C ARG A 170 13.54 -8.88 -6.65
N GLN A 171 13.98 -8.50 -7.86
CA GLN A 171 13.97 -9.36 -9.03
C GLN A 171 14.89 -10.58 -8.84
N ALA A 172 16.09 -10.39 -8.29
CA ALA A 172 17.02 -11.46 -8.02
C ALA A 172 16.51 -12.44 -6.96
N LEU A 173 15.79 -11.93 -5.92
CA LEU A 173 15.19 -12.77 -4.89
C LEU A 173 14.02 -13.61 -5.42
N GLY A 174 13.20 -13.08 -6.33
CA GLY A 174 12.05 -13.79 -6.90
C GLY A 174 10.96 -14.17 -5.90
N ILE A 175 10.96 -13.62 -4.70
CA ILE A 175 9.99 -13.89 -3.64
C ILE A 175 9.22 -12.63 -3.25
N ARG A 176 8.09 -12.79 -2.55
CA ARG A 176 7.40 -11.69 -1.89
C ARG A 176 8.24 -11.17 -0.72
N THR A 177 8.31 -9.86 -0.60
CA THR A 177 9.00 -9.13 0.47
C THR A 177 8.10 -8.03 1.01
N VAL A 178 8.53 -7.30 2.02
CA VAL A 178 7.82 -6.13 2.58
C VAL A 178 7.34 -5.14 1.49
N PHE A 179 8.05 -5.01 0.38
CA PHE A 179 7.63 -4.15 -0.73
C PHE A 179 6.31 -4.54 -1.40
N ASN A 180 5.85 -5.78 -1.20
CA ASN A 180 4.55 -6.21 -1.73
C ASN A 180 3.37 -5.70 -0.89
N ILE A 181 3.62 -5.29 0.33
CA ILE A 181 2.62 -4.79 1.26
C ILE A 181 2.74 -3.27 1.51
N LEU A 182 3.87 -2.66 1.14
CA LEU A 182 4.09 -1.22 1.34
C LEU A 182 3.33 -0.33 0.34
N GLY A 183 3.01 -0.85 -0.86
CA GLY A 183 2.38 -0.05 -1.93
C GLY A 183 1.20 0.79 -1.45
N PRO A 184 0.21 0.22 -0.74
CA PRO A 184 -0.93 0.96 -0.20
C PRO A 184 -0.58 2.06 0.80
N LEU A 185 0.56 1.94 1.48
CA LEU A 185 0.96 2.85 2.56
C LEU A 185 1.97 3.92 2.11
N THR A 186 2.40 3.88 0.85
CA THR A 186 3.46 4.77 0.33
C THR A 186 2.97 5.78 -0.70
N ASN A 187 1.66 6.07 -0.73
CA ASN A 187 1.10 7.08 -1.61
C ASN A 187 1.79 8.43 -1.40
N PRO A 188 2.42 9.02 -2.43
CA PRO A 188 3.16 10.29 -2.32
C PRO A 188 2.29 11.50 -1.97
N ALA A 189 1.00 11.43 -2.28
CA ALA A 189 0.01 12.45 -1.93
C ALA A 189 -0.42 12.40 -0.45
N GLN A 190 -0.10 11.31 0.27
CA GLN A 190 -0.44 11.10 1.68
C GLN A 190 -1.90 11.43 2.00
N PRO A 191 -2.88 10.81 1.32
CA PRO A 191 -4.28 11.07 1.58
C PRO A 191 -4.64 10.75 3.03
N THR A 192 -5.61 11.48 3.58
CA THR A 192 -6.05 11.29 4.98
C THR A 192 -7.02 10.13 5.14
N HIS A 193 -7.60 9.64 4.04
CA HIS A 193 -8.58 8.56 4.04
C HIS A 193 -8.15 7.40 3.14
N TYR A 194 -8.47 6.17 3.56
CA TYR A 194 -8.13 4.96 2.83
C TYR A 194 -9.29 3.96 2.78
N LEU A 195 -9.46 3.34 1.63
CA LEU A 195 -10.16 2.07 1.48
C LEU A 195 -9.14 1.05 0.99
N LEU A 196 -8.73 0.12 1.87
CA LEU A 196 -7.64 -0.80 1.62
C LEU A 196 -8.12 -2.25 1.68
N GLY A 197 -7.96 -2.99 0.59
CA GLY A 197 -8.19 -4.42 0.54
C GLY A 197 -6.95 -5.22 0.95
N ALA A 198 -7.14 -6.32 1.66
CA ALA A 198 -6.07 -7.19 2.13
C ALA A 198 -6.37 -8.66 1.79
N PHE A 199 -5.37 -9.39 1.29
CA PHE A 199 -5.52 -10.78 0.82
C PHE A 199 -5.68 -11.83 1.95
N SER A 200 -5.48 -11.47 3.21
CA SER A 200 -5.72 -12.33 4.37
C SER A 200 -6.13 -11.52 5.60
N SER A 201 -6.75 -12.18 6.58
CA SER A 201 -7.16 -11.57 7.85
C SER A 201 -5.95 -11.03 8.62
N GLU A 202 -4.84 -11.78 8.66
CA GLU A 202 -3.59 -11.36 9.31
C GLU A 202 -3.03 -10.11 8.63
N MET A 203 -3.10 -10.05 7.28
CA MET A 203 -2.67 -8.87 6.53
C MET A 203 -3.59 -7.68 6.78
N ALA A 204 -4.90 -7.89 6.87
CA ALA A 204 -5.85 -6.83 7.20
C ALA A 204 -5.56 -6.25 8.60
N GLN A 205 -5.31 -7.10 9.58
CA GLN A 205 -4.95 -6.68 10.92
C GLN A 205 -3.61 -5.93 10.95
N LEU A 206 -2.59 -6.41 10.24
CA LEU A 206 -1.28 -5.76 10.14
C LEU A 206 -1.43 -4.35 9.53
N MET A 207 -2.19 -4.22 8.42
CA MET A 207 -2.43 -2.92 7.78
C MET A 207 -3.23 -1.97 8.66
N ALA A 208 -4.26 -2.46 9.35
CA ALA A 208 -5.04 -1.66 10.30
C ALA A 208 -4.15 -1.12 11.44
N ASN A 209 -3.31 -1.98 12.01
CA ASN A 209 -2.36 -1.59 13.05
C ASN A 209 -1.29 -0.59 12.54
N ALA A 210 -0.81 -0.77 11.32
CA ALA A 210 0.11 0.18 10.72
C ALA A 210 -0.56 1.55 10.49
N LEU A 211 -1.74 1.58 9.89
CA LEU A 211 -2.49 2.81 9.59
C LEU A 211 -2.88 3.58 10.85
N SER A 212 -3.26 2.90 11.94
CA SER A 212 -3.67 3.57 13.19
C SER A 212 -2.55 4.40 13.84
N GLY A 213 -1.30 4.10 13.52
CA GLY A 213 -0.13 4.88 13.96
C GLY A 213 0.38 5.88 12.92
N MET A 214 -0.25 5.99 11.76
CA MET A 214 0.12 6.93 10.70
C MET A 214 -0.73 8.21 10.79
N ASN A 215 -0.33 9.26 10.06
CA ASN A 215 -1.10 10.50 9.96
C ASN A 215 -2.27 10.31 8.98
N ILE A 216 -3.36 9.73 9.48
CA ILE A 216 -4.62 9.54 8.75
C ILE A 216 -5.78 10.10 9.59
N GLU A 217 -6.91 10.36 8.96
CA GLU A 217 -8.16 10.65 9.66
C GLU A 217 -9.00 9.37 9.82
N ARG A 218 -9.16 8.59 8.75
CA ARG A 218 -9.90 7.34 8.78
C ARG A 218 -9.48 6.39 7.67
N ALA A 219 -9.45 5.10 7.97
CA ALA A 219 -9.28 4.06 6.98
C ALA A 219 -10.25 2.90 7.21
N PHE A 220 -10.70 2.28 6.12
CA PHE A 220 -11.34 0.98 6.15
C PHE A 220 -10.38 -0.03 5.54
N VAL A 221 -10.00 -1.03 6.33
CA VAL A 221 -9.23 -2.18 5.84
C VAL A 221 -10.16 -3.37 5.75
N ILE A 222 -10.19 -4.01 4.58
CA ILE A 222 -11.18 -5.04 4.26
C ILE A 222 -10.48 -6.33 3.86
N HIS A 223 -11.02 -7.45 4.35
CA HIS A 223 -10.66 -8.79 3.89
C HIS A 223 -11.93 -9.59 3.58
N GLY A 224 -12.08 -10.00 2.32
CA GLY A 224 -13.19 -10.82 1.86
C GLY A 224 -12.96 -12.31 2.12
N CYS A 225 -14.02 -13.09 2.19
CA CYS A 225 -13.90 -14.54 2.24
C CYS A 225 -13.15 -15.07 1.00
N ASN A 226 -12.65 -16.29 1.06
CA ASN A 226 -11.88 -16.95 0.01
C ASN A 226 -10.54 -16.25 -0.31
N GLY A 227 -10.04 -15.41 0.57
CA GLY A 227 -8.76 -14.72 0.41
C GLY A 227 -8.80 -13.49 -0.50
N TRP A 228 -9.98 -12.94 -0.78
CA TRP A 228 -10.11 -11.76 -1.62
C TRP A 228 -9.74 -10.48 -0.88
N ASP A 229 -9.03 -9.60 -1.55
CA ASP A 229 -8.73 -8.25 -1.05
C ASP A 229 -9.85 -7.22 -1.37
N GLU A 230 -11.09 -7.71 -1.48
CA GLU A 230 -12.29 -6.96 -1.84
C GLU A 230 -13.47 -7.37 -0.96
N PRO A 231 -14.43 -6.46 -0.68
CA PRO A 231 -15.70 -6.87 -0.11
C PRO A 231 -16.47 -7.71 -1.12
N THR A 232 -17.12 -8.77 -0.65
CA THR A 232 -17.77 -9.73 -1.53
C THR A 232 -19.26 -9.82 -1.24
N PRO A 233 -20.13 -9.93 -2.26
CA PRO A 233 -21.57 -10.13 -2.05
C PRO A 233 -21.95 -11.61 -1.78
N VAL A 234 -20.98 -12.54 -1.84
CA VAL A 234 -21.28 -13.98 -1.75
C VAL A 234 -21.03 -14.58 -0.38
N CYS A 235 -20.38 -13.86 0.52
CA CYS A 235 -20.09 -14.29 1.89
C CYS A 235 -19.78 -13.10 2.80
N SER A 236 -19.62 -13.37 4.09
CA SER A 236 -19.17 -12.34 5.04
C SER A 236 -17.75 -11.89 4.76
N PHE A 237 -17.46 -10.66 5.08
CA PHE A 237 -16.12 -10.08 5.02
C PHE A 237 -15.81 -9.29 6.29
N GLU A 238 -14.53 -9.18 6.60
CA GLU A 238 -14.03 -8.42 7.74
C GLU A 238 -13.82 -6.97 7.32
N ILE A 239 -14.12 -6.05 8.24
CA ILE A 239 -13.82 -4.62 8.11
C ILE A 239 -13.14 -4.18 9.40
N TYR A 240 -11.99 -3.55 9.27
CA TYR A 240 -11.34 -2.79 10.32
C TYR A 240 -11.61 -1.30 10.06
N ASP A 241 -12.38 -0.67 10.93
CA ASP A 241 -12.61 0.78 10.94
C ASP A 241 -11.50 1.41 11.79
N VAL A 242 -10.58 2.09 11.11
CA VAL A 242 -9.33 2.58 11.68
C VAL A 242 -9.36 4.10 11.76
N THR A 243 -9.12 4.60 12.94
CA THR A 243 -8.84 6.02 13.20
C THR A 243 -7.54 6.14 13.99
N PRO A 244 -6.96 7.34 14.18
CA PRO A 244 -5.76 7.50 14.97
C PRO A 244 -5.90 6.85 16.36
N LYS A 245 -5.04 5.87 16.64
CA LYS A 245 -4.97 5.13 17.92
C LYS A 245 -6.22 4.29 18.26
N ASN A 246 -7.15 4.08 17.33
CA ASN A 246 -8.32 3.23 17.55
C ASN A 246 -8.60 2.35 16.33
N ILE A 247 -8.90 1.09 16.58
CA ILE A 247 -9.27 0.09 15.56
C ILE A 247 -10.50 -0.63 16.04
N GLU A 248 -11.57 -0.63 15.24
CA GLU A 248 -12.78 -1.39 15.49
C GLU A 248 -12.96 -2.44 14.40
N GLN A 249 -12.91 -3.72 14.78
CA GLN A 249 -13.15 -4.82 13.86
C GLN A 249 -14.65 -5.12 13.81
N ARG A 250 -15.19 -5.22 12.61
CA ARG A 250 -16.58 -5.60 12.33
C ARG A 250 -16.62 -6.69 11.28
N PHE A 251 -17.69 -7.49 11.33
CA PHE A 251 -18.01 -8.46 10.29
C PHE A 251 -19.28 -8.01 9.57
N SER A 252 -19.22 -7.88 8.26
CA SER A 252 -20.42 -7.67 7.46
C SER A 252 -20.96 -9.01 7.01
N ILE A 253 -22.24 -9.28 7.33
CA ILE A 253 -22.96 -10.44 6.80
C ILE A 253 -23.68 -9.96 5.55
N VAL A 254 -23.26 -10.43 4.38
CA VAL A 254 -24.09 -10.31 3.19
C VAL A 254 -25.17 -11.37 3.30
N LEU A 255 -26.40 -10.94 3.54
CA LEU A 255 -27.56 -11.79 3.32
C LEU A 255 -27.61 -12.07 1.81
N CYS A 256 -27.04 -13.20 1.38
CA CYS A 256 -27.35 -13.73 0.07
C CYS A 256 -28.87 -13.87 0.00
N ALA A 257 -29.53 -13.04 -0.78
CA ALA A 257 -30.84 -13.35 -1.32
C ALA A 257 -30.67 -14.54 -2.31
N ALA A 258 -30.28 -15.68 -1.79
CA ALA A 258 -30.27 -16.93 -2.54
C ALA A 258 -31.68 -17.51 -2.44
N SER A 259 -32.51 -17.09 -3.36
CA SER A 259 -33.63 -17.90 -3.91
C SER A 259 -34.47 -17.02 -4.82
N LEU A 260 -34.10 -16.96 -6.06
CA LEU A 260 -35.03 -16.82 -7.16
C LEU A 260 -34.90 -18.07 -8.03
#